data_e50cb7caa7488471878883ca20f35a8a
#
_entry.id   e50cb7caa7488471878883ca20f35a8a
#
_cell.length_a   1.000
_cell.length_b   1.000
_cell.length_c   1.000
_cell.angle_alpha   90.00
_cell.angle_beta   90.00
_cell.angle_gamma   90.00
#
_symmetry.space_group_name_H-M   'P 1'
#
loop_
_entity.id
_entity.type
_entity.pdbx_description
1 polymer ?
#
loop_
_entity_poly.entity_id
_entity_poly.type
_entity_poly.pdbx_seq_one_letter_code
_entity_poly.pdbx_strand_id
1 'polypeptide(L)'
;MLASLQLRSYAPTCIMTIKAVFFDAAGTLMKPNRSVGESYAIFAADCGVKVTPSELSERFRLCFGEAPRLAFPGASDESIGGLEREWWKNLVARVFEPWGRFENFDKFFVELFDYFAEPGAWSLYPEVLDTLTELKGRRLPLSVISNFDSRLIKILHGLGVGSCFDQIFVSSRVGYAKPDPQIFHAALNHHNLIPAHVLHVGDSEINDRHGANSAGLRGVLVDRHSPADPNDRHRITNLEPILDLLE
;
A
#
# COMPACT_ATOMS: atom_id res chain seq x y z
N MET A 1 41.38 -49.36 -16.42
CA MET A 1 39.99 -48.78 -16.36
C MET A 1 39.89 -48.04 -15.03
N LEU A 2 40.07 -46.73 -15.04
CA LEU A 2 39.87 -45.89 -13.86
C LEU A 2 38.49 -45.24 -13.99
N ALA A 3 37.57 -45.61 -13.12
CA ALA A 3 36.25 -45.01 -13.03
C ALA A 3 36.36 -43.67 -12.30
N SER A 4 36.10 -42.58 -13.00
CA SER A 4 35.99 -41.25 -12.42
C SER A 4 34.67 -41.09 -11.66
N LEU A 5 34.72 -41.08 -10.33
CA LEU A 5 33.62 -40.69 -9.49
C LEU A 5 33.38 -39.17 -9.65
N GLN A 6 32.31 -38.78 -10.32
CA GLN A 6 31.78 -37.45 -10.32
C GLN A 6 31.08 -37.20 -8.97
N LEU A 7 31.74 -36.45 -8.09
CA LEU A 7 31.12 -35.89 -6.91
C LEU A 7 30.11 -34.81 -7.34
N ARG A 8 28.82 -35.14 -7.30
CA ARG A 8 27.76 -34.12 -7.36
C ARG A 8 27.84 -33.32 -6.06
N SER A 9 28.33 -32.08 -6.17
CA SER A 9 28.26 -31.11 -5.09
C SER A 9 26.78 -30.74 -4.89
N TYR A 10 26.14 -31.31 -3.88
CA TYR A 10 24.92 -30.78 -3.32
C TYR A 10 25.28 -29.48 -2.59
N ALA A 11 25.11 -28.34 -3.25
CA ALA A 11 25.06 -27.11 -2.51
C ALA A 11 23.85 -27.18 -1.55
N PRO A 12 24.01 -26.95 -0.25
CA PRO A 12 22.86 -26.89 0.65
C PRO A 12 21.94 -25.77 0.16
N THR A 13 20.67 -26.12 -0.12
CA THR A 13 19.63 -25.11 -0.34
C THR A 13 19.56 -24.32 0.97
N CYS A 14 20.17 -23.16 0.98
CA CYS A 14 20.07 -22.25 2.12
C CYS A 14 18.61 -21.84 2.23
N ILE A 15 17.87 -22.44 3.14
CA ILE A 15 16.50 -22.02 3.47
C ILE A 15 16.64 -20.61 4.04
N MET A 16 16.26 -19.61 3.27
CA MET A 16 16.35 -18.22 3.69
C MET A 16 15.16 -17.90 4.59
N THR A 17 15.39 -17.98 5.89
CA THR A 17 14.39 -17.65 6.91
C THR A 17 13.97 -16.18 6.80
N ILE A 18 12.67 -15.93 6.74
CA ILE A 18 12.10 -14.59 6.79
C ILE A 18 12.26 -13.99 8.18
N LYS A 19 12.74 -12.77 8.24
CA LYS A 19 13.02 -12.03 9.48
C LYS A 19 12.14 -10.80 9.68
N ALA A 20 11.39 -10.38 8.66
CA ALA A 20 10.42 -9.31 8.76
C ALA A 20 9.38 -9.42 7.64
N VAL A 21 8.21 -8.80 7.87
CA VAL A 21 7.15 -8.70 6.86
C VAL A 21 6.75 -7.24 6.71
N PHE A 22 6.78 -6.74 5.49
CA PHE A 22 6.33 -5.41 5.13
C PHE A 22 5.02 -5.50 4.35
N PHE A 23 4.11 -4.59 4.58
CA PHE A 23 2.78 -4.58 3.98
C PHE A 23 2.51 -3.28 3.23
N ASP A 24 1.85 -3.36 2.08
CA ASP A 24 1.08 -2.23 1.60
C ASP A 24 -0.16 -2.01 2.49
N ALA A 25 -0.84 -0.87 2.35
CA ALA A 25 -2.00 -0.53 3.16
C ALA A 25 -3.34 -0.69 2.42
N ALA A 26 -3.63 0.18 1.45
CA ALA A 26 -4.92 0.24 0.78
C ALA A 26 -5.04 -0.85 -0.30
N GLY A 27 -6.04 -1.73 -0.19
CA GLY A 27 -6.17 -2.93 -1.03
C GLY A 27 -5.57 -4.18 -0.38
N THR A 28 -4.64 -4.00 0.56
CA THR A 28 -3.92 -5.07 1.26
C THR A 28 -4.42 -5.26 2.68
N LEU A 29 -4.25 -4.26 3.54
CA LEU A 29 -4.68 -4.28 4.95
C LEU A 29 -6.09 -3.70 5.13
N MET A 30 -6.40 -2.66 4.36
CA MET A 30 -7.64 -1.90 4.51
C MET A 30 -8.23 -1.50 3.17
N LYS A 31 -9.51 -1.16 3.21
CA LYS A 31 -10.26 -0.63 2.06
C LYS A 31 -11.17 0.50 2.52
N PRO A 32 -11.58 1.42 1.63
CA PRO A 32 -12.60 2.39 1.96
C PRO A 32 -13.96 1.69 2.19
N ASN A 33 -14.75 2.21 3.14
CA ASN A 33 -16.09 1.69 3.45
C ASN A 33 -17.10 1.90 2.32
N ARG A 34 -16.89 2.94 1.52
CA ARG A 34 -17.59 3.22 0.27
C ARG A 34 -16.58 3.35 -0.83
N SER A 35 -16.94 3.03 -2.07
CA SER A 35 -16.05 3.33 -3.19
C SER A 35 -15.69 4.82 -3.22
N VAL A 36 -14.56 5.15 -3.83
CA VAL A 36 -14.15 6.56 -4.02
C VAL A 36 -15.23 7.34 -4.75
N GLY A 37 -15.82 6.75 -5.80
CA GLY A 37 -16.90 7.40 -6.56
C GLY A 37 -18.15 7.65 -5.74
N GLU A 38 -18.57 6.72 -4.85
CA GLU A 38 -19.71 6.95 -3.95
C GLU A 38 -19.44 8.09 -2.98
N SER A 39 -18.26 8.11 -2.36
CA SER A 39 -17.87 9.20 -1.47
C SER A 39 -17.84 10.54 -2.20
N TYR A 40 -17.21 10.59 -3.38
CA TYR A 40 -17.15 11.80 -4.20
C TYR A 40 -18.54 12.29 -4.62
N ALA A 41 -19.44 11.37 -5.01
CA ALA A 41 -20.81 11.73 -5.42
C ALA A 41 -21.63 12.33 -4.26
N ILE A 42 -21.47 11.80 -3.04
CA ILE A 42 -22.16 12.30 -1.84
C ILE A 42 -21.74 13.76 -1.58
N PHE A 43 -20.45 14.02 -1.45
CA PHE A 43 -19.95 15.38 -1.17
C PHE A 43 -20.22 16.36 -2.33
N ALA A 44 -20.17 15.91 -3.59
CA ALA A 44 -20.49 16.74 -4.74
C ALA A 44 -21.98 17.12 -4.79
N ALA A 45 -22.87 16.22 -4.38
CA ALA A 45 -24.31 16.49 -4.34
C ALA A 45 -24.64 17.63 -3.36
N ASP A 46 -23.96 17.72 -2.22
CA ASP A 46 -24.09 18.80 -1.23
C ASP A 46 -23.67 20.17 -1.82
N CYS A 47 -22.86 20.16 -2.90
CA CYS A 47 -22.45 21.33 -3.65
C CYS A 47 -23.26 21.53 -4.95
N GLY A 48 -24.39 20.81 -5.11
CA GLY A 48 -25.28 20.91 -6.27
C GLY A 48 -24.81 20.19 -7.55
N VAL A 49 -23.71 19.43 -7.47
CA VAL A 49 -23.17 18.67 -8.61
C VAL A 49 -23.71 17.24 -8.57
N LYS A 50 -24.46 16.87 -9.62
CA LYS A 50 -25.05 15.52 -9.74
C LYS A 50 -24.25 14.69 -10.73
N VAL A 51 -23.50 13.75 -10.21
CA VAL A 51 -22.69 12.78 -10.98
C VAL A 51 -22.87 11.39 -10.39
N THR A 52 -22.88 10.37 -11.22
CA THR A 52 -23.03 9.01 -10.74
C THR A 52 -21.74 8.50 -10.08
N PRO A 53 -21.85 7.64 -9.05
CA PRO A 53 -20.67 7.00 -8.43
C PRO A 53 -19.78 6.24 -9.43
N SER A 54 -20.39 5.63 -10.46
CA SER A 54 -19.66 4.87 -11.47
C SER A 54 -18.77 5.78 -12.33
N GLU A 55 -19.32 6.90 -12.82
CA GLU A 55 -18.57 7.89 -13.61
C GLU A 55 -17.40 8.45 -12.80
N LEU A 56 -17.63 8.78 -11.53
CA LEU A 56 -16.57 9.30 -10.66
C LEU A 56 -15.51 8.24 -10.34
N SER A 57 -15.89 6.99 -10.15
CA SER A 57 -14.93 5.88 -9.93
C SER A 57 -14.03 5.69 -11.16
N GLU A 58 -14.61 5.71 -12.36
CA GLU A 58 -13.86 5.58 -13.61
C GLU A 58 -12.91 6.77 -13.81
N ARG A 59 -13.42 7.98 -13.65
CA ARG A 59 -12.60 9.20 -13.75
C ARG A 59 -11.47 9.22 -12.72
N PHE A 60 -11.76 8.86 -11.48
CA PHE A 60 -10.74 8.77 -10.44
C PHE A 60 -9.64 7.79 -10.84
N ARG A 61 -10.00 6.58 -11.29
CA ARG A 61 -9.04 5.56 -11.71
C ARG A 61 -8.12 6.07 -12.82
N LEU A 62 -8.67 6.75 -13.83
CA LEU A 62 -7.90 7.32 -14.93
C LEU A 62 -6.99 8.44 -14.44
N CYS A 63 -7.53 9.43 -13.74
CA CYS A 63 -6.77 10.59 -13.26
C CYS A 63 -5.68 10.20 -12.25
N PHE A 64 -5.96 9.22 -11.37
CA PHE A 64 -5.00 8.70 -10.41
C PHE A 64 -3.87 7.94 -11.09
N GLY A 65 -4.18 7.13 -12.11
CA GLY A 65 -3.18 6.40 -12.90
C GLY A 65 -2.21 7.32 -13.67
N GLU A 66 -2.68 8.51 -14.06
CA GLU A 66 -1.88 9.52 -14.78
C GLU A 66 -1.23 10.57 -13.85
N ALA A 67 -1.61 10.58 -12.57
CA ALA A 67 -1.10 11.57 -11.62
C ALA A 67 0.40 11.38 -11.38
N PRO A 68 1.14 12.47 -11.11
CA PRO A 68 2.51 12.35 -10.65
C PRO A 68 2.57 11.50 -9.38
N ARG A 69 3.71 10.86 -9.14
CA ARG A 69 3.91 10.06 -7.92
C ARG A 69 3.67 10.93 -6.68
N LEU A 70 2.94 10.41 -5.70
CA LEU A 70 2.75 11.04 -4.41
C LEU A 70 4.03 10.88 -3.57
N ALA A 71 5.05 11.61 -3.94
CA ALA A 71 6.38 11.57 -3.34
C ALA A 71 7.05 12.94 -3.50
N PHE A 72 7.66 13.45 -2.43
CA PHE A 72 8.22 14.81 -2.39
C PHE A 72 9.68 14.76 -1.91
N PRO A 73 10.64 14.43 -2.81
CA PRO A 73 12.04 14.32 -2.45
C PRO A 73 12.57 15.63 -1.85
N GLY A 74 13.18 15.54 -0.66
CA GLY A 74 13.78 16.70 0.01
C GLY A 74 12.79 17.68 0.68
N ALA A 75 11.48 17.36 0.69
CA ALA A 75 10.51 18.17 1.44
C ALA A 75 10.77 18.11 2.95
N SER A 76 10.62 19.26 3.64
CA SER A 76 10.71 19.31 5.08
C SER A 76 9.42 18.82 5.74
N ASP A 77 9.51 18.41 7.01
CA ASP A 77 8.33 18.00 7.79
C ASP A 77 7.27 19.10 7.90
N GLU A 78 7.69 20.38 7.86
CA GLU A 78 6.77 21.53 7.92
C GLU A 78 6.02 21.73 6.59
N SER A 79 6.64 21.41 5.46
CA SER A 79 6.06 21.63 4.12
C SER A 79 5.21 20.47 3.63
N ILE A 80 5.45 19.25 4.13
CA ILE A 80 4.90 18.01 3.56
C ILE A 80 3.37 18.00 3.53
N GLY A 81 2.71 18.41 4.62
CA GLY A 81 1.25 18.43 4.70
C GLY A 81 0.58 19.35 3.68
N GLY A 82 1.22 20.49 3.38
CA GLY A 82 0.77 21.40 2.32
C GLY A 82 0.89 20.77 0.93
N LEU A 83 2.03 20.12 0.65
CA LEU A 83 2.28 19.43 -0.62
C LEU A 83 1.32 18.25 -0.84
N GLU A 84 1.08 17.44 0.17
CA GLU A 84 0.11 16.34 0.14
C GLU A 84 -1.31 16.85 -0.19
N ARG A 85 -1.74 17.91 0.51
CA ARG A 85 -3.05 18.50 0.31
C ARG A 85 -3.21 19.10 -1.09
N GLU A 86 -2.20 19.77 -1.60
CA GLU A 86 -2.20 20.35 -2.94
C GLU A 86 -2.23 19.25 -4.01
N TRP A 87 -1.46 18.19 -3.84
CA TRP A 87 -1.45 17.04 -4.75
C TRP A 87 -2.86 16.45 -4.88
N TRP A 88 -3.53 16.20 -3.75
CA TRP A 88 -4.89 15.68 -3.74
C TRP A 88 -5.90 16.66 -4.32
N LYS A 89 -5.76 17.96 -4.04
CA LYS A 89 -6.63 18.99 -4.61
C LYS A 89 -6.56 19.02 -6.12
N ASN A 90 -5.36 18.92 -6.67
CA ASN A 90 -5.13 18.88 -8.10
C ASN A 90 -5.72 17.60 -8.73
N LEU A 91 -5.58 16.46 -8.08
CA LEU A 91 -6.19 15.21 -8.55
C LEU A 91 -7.72 15.31 -8.57
N VAL A 92 -8.32 15.76 -7.46
CA VAL A 92 -9.79 15.91 -7.34
C VAL A 92 -10.31 16.91 -8.38
N ALA A 93 -9.62 18.03 -8.62
CA ALA A 93 -9.98 19.00 -9.63
C ALA A 93 -9.99 18.37 -11.04
N ARG A 94 -8.99 17.55 -11.38
CA ARG A 94 -8.95 16.80 -12.65
C ARG A 94 -10.10 15.79 -12.77
N VAL A 95 -10.46 15.13 -11.69
CA VAL A 95 -11.59 14.18 -11.68
C VAL A 95 -12.87 14.91 -12.06
N PHE A 96 -13.12 16.09 -11.53
CA PHE A 96 -14.35 16.86 -11.76
C PHE A 96 -14.30 17.76 -13.00
N GLU A 97 -13.20 17.85 -13.72
CA GLU A 97 -13.03 18.71 -14.90
C GLU A 97 -14.17 18.59 -15.94
N PRO A 98 -14.71 17.40 -16.29
CA PRO A 98 -15.79 17.26 -17.28
C PRO A 98 -17.10 17.93 -16.86
N TRP A 99 -17.32 18.12 -15.57
CA TRP A 99 -18.55 18.74 -15.03
C TRP A 99 -18.38 20.24 -14.74
N GLY A 100 -17.19 20.80 -15.06
CA GLY A 100 -16.87 22.21 -14.89
C GLY A 100 -16.53 22.59 -13.44
N ARG A 101 -16.16 23.86 -13.26
CA ARG A 101 -15.97 24.42 -11.92
C ARG A 101 -17.33 24.68 -11.29
N PHE A 102 -17.54 24.15 -10.10
CA PHE A 102 -18.69 24.45 -9.25
C PHE A 102 -18.32 25.42 -8.11
N GLU A 103 -19.28 26.20 -7.70
CA GLU A 103 -19.11 27.09 -6.55
C GLU A 103 -18.71 26.29 -5.33
N ASN A 104 -17.84 26.87 -4.48
CA ASN A 104 -17.36 26.25 -3.27
C ASN A 104 -16.50 24.97 -3.46
N PHE A 105 -15.83 24.77 -4.60
CA PHE A 105 -14.93 23.63 -4.82
C PHE A 105 -13.90 23.48 -3.67
N ASP A 106 -13.38 24.60 -3.16
CA ASP A 106 -12.41 24.56 -2.06
C ASP A 106 -13.02 24.00 -0.77
N LYS A 107 -14.26 24.34 -0.46
CA LYS A 107 -14.99 23.78 0.69
C LYS A 107 -15.24 22.28 0.48
N PHE A 108 -15.76 21.92 -0.68
CA PHE A 108 -15.98 20.53 -1.06
C PHE A 108 -14.70 19.70 -0.91
N PHE A 109 -13.58 20.19 -1.44
CA PHE A 109 -12.31 19.49 -1.34
C PHE A 109 -11.85 19.31 0.12
N VAL A 110 -12.00 20.35 0.95
CA VAL A 110 -11.65 20.26 2.38
C VAL A 110 -12.44 19.15 3.06
N GLU A 111 -13.76 19.16 2.92
CA GLU A 111 -14.65 18.16 3.54
C GLU A 111 -14.33 16.74 3.05
N LEU A 112 -14.09 16.56 1.75
CA LEU A 112 -13.72 15.27 1.17
C LEU A 112 -12.33 14.80 1.65
N PHE A 113 -11.35 15.70 1.71
CA PHE A 113 -10.01 15.39 2.17
C PHE A 113 -10.00 14.98 3.64
N ASP A 114 -10.75 15.70 4.47
CA ASP A 114 -10.88 15.44 5.90
C ASP A 114 -11.67 14.15 6.16
N TYR A 115 -12.71 13.84 5.37
CA TYR A 115 -13.42 12.57 5.42
C TYR A 115 -12.47 11.37 5.24
N PHE A 116 -11.62 11.40 4.22
CA PHE A 116 -10.64 10.32 3.99
C PHE A 116 -9.46 10.31 4.99
N ALA A 117 -9.33 11.31 5.85
CA ALA A 117 -8.41 11.30 6.98
C ALA A 117 -8.98 10.58 8.21
N GLU A 118 -10.29 10.34 8.26
CA GLU A 118 -10.94 9.71 9.39
C GLU A 118 -10.92 8.18 9.28
N PRO A 119 -10.56 7.48 10.37
CA PRO A 119 -10.59 5.99 10.40
C PRO A 119 -11.95 5.42 10.02
N GLY A 120 -13.05 6.12 10.35
CA GLY A 120 -14.42 5.71 10.02
C GLY A 120 -14.73 5.66 8.51
N ALA A 121 -13.88 6.23 7.65
CA ALA A 121 -13.98 6.09 6.19
C ALA A 121 -13.42 4.75 5.67
N TRP A 122 -12.74 3.98 6.52
CA TRP A 122 -11.99 2.78 6.17
C TRP A 122 -12.42 1.58 7.01
N SER A 123 -12.15 0.38 6.52
CA SER A 123 -12.27 -0.88 7.25
C SER A 123 -11.09 -1.80 6.93
N LEU A 124 -10.69 -2.59 7.92
CA LEU A 124 -9.76 -3.69 7.70
C LEU A 124 -10.43 -4.82 6.91
N TYR A 125 -9.64 -5.59 6.17
CA TYR A 125 -10.10 -6.88 5.70
C TYR A 125 -10.21 -7.85 6.89
N PRO A 126 -11.14 -8.82 6.83
CA PRO A 126 -11.52 -9.63 7.99
C PRO A 126 -10.35 -10.34 8.69
N GLU A 127 -9.40 -10.85 7.93
CA GLU A 127 -8.27 -11.65 8.40
C GLU A 127 -7.09 -10.83 8.93
N VAL A 128 -7.08 -9.51 8.71
CA VAL A 128 -5.90 -8.66 8.96
C VAL A 128 -5.48 -8.68 10.43
N LEU A 129 -6.44 -8.48 11.34
CA LEU A 129 -6.11 -8.38 12.77
C LEU A 129 -5.52 -9.68 13.31
N ASP A 130 -6.08 -10.82 12.93
CA ASP A 130 -5.62 -12.14 13.37
C ASP A 130 -4.23 -12.45 12.78
N THR A 131 -4.02 -12.17 11.49
CA THR A 131 -2.72 -12.35 10.83
C THR A 131 -1.63 -11.49 11.47
N LEU A 132 -1.90 -10.20 11.71
CA LEU A 132 -0.93 -9.32 12.36
C LEU A 132 -0.63 -9.75 13.79
N THR A 133 -1.62 -10.22 14.54
CA THR A 133 -1.47 -10.72 15.89
C THR A 133 -0.56 -11.95 15.92
N GLU A 134 -0.77 -12.91 15.01
CA GLU A 134 0.06 -14.11 14.89
C GLU A 134 1.52 -13.77 14.53
N LEU A 135 1.72 -12.86 13.55
CA LEU A 135 3.06 -12.41 13.16
C LEU A 135 3.80 -11.72 14.31
N LYS A 136 3.12 -10.88 15.09
CA LYS A 136 3.67 -10.27 16.31
C LYS A 136 3.98 -11.31 17.37
N GLY A 137 3.15 -12.34 17.53
CA GLY A 137 3.41 -13.49 18.42
C GLY A 137 4.72 -14.21 18.06
N ARG A 138 5.07 -14.28 16.78
CA ARG A 138 6.35 -14.80 16.29
C ARG A 138 7.51 -13.80 16.42
N ARG A 139 7.27 -12.62 16.96
CA ARG A 139 8.25 -11.53 17.17
C ARG A 139 8.93 -11.06 15.89
N LEU A 140 8.22 -11.11 14.78
CA LEU A 140 8.70 -10.57 13.51
C LEU A 140 8.49 -9.04 13.50
N PRO A 141 9.49 -8.25 13.13
CA PRO A 141 9.32 -6.85 12.80
C PRO A 141 8.31 -6.69 11.65
N LEU A 142 7.35 -5.78 11.83
CA LEU A 142 6.34 -5.47 10.83
C LEU A 142 6.42 -3.98 10.47
N SER A 143 6.32 -3.66 9.19
CA SER A 143 6.23 -2.29 8.71
C SER A 143 5.20 -2.14 7.62
N VAL A 144 4.71 -0.91 7.44
CA VAL A 144 3.90 -0.53 6.28
C VAL A 144 4.77 0.24 5.29
N ILE A 145 4.66 -0.09 3.99
CA ILE A 145 5.25 0.66 2.87
C ILE A 145 4.13 0.97 1.88
N SER A 146 3.66 2.21 1.84
CA SER A 146 2.49 2.56 1.02
C SER A 146 2.68 3.82 0.20
N ASN A 147 2.16 3.79 -1.04
CA ASN A 147 2.02 4.98 -1.88
C ASN A 147 0.85 5.82 -1.37
N PHE A 148 1.04 6.43 -0.22
CA PHE A 148 0.04 7.18 0.53
C PHE A 148 0.67 8.45 1.12
N ASP A 149 -0.14 9.25 1.78
CA ASP A 149 0.27 10.45 2.51
C ASP A 149 0.22 10.26 4.03
N SER A 150 0.56 11.31 4.76
CA SER A 150 0.69 11.29 6.23
C SER A 150 -0.59 10.90 6.97
N ARG A 151 -1.79 11.00 6.35
CA ARG A 151 -3.08 10.59 6.95
C ARG A 151 -3.13 9.12 7.28
N LEU A 152 -2.36 8.27 6.55
CA LEU A 152 -2.33 6.82 6.76
C LEU A 152 -1.98 6.46 8.21
N ILE A 153 -1.10 7.21 8.86
CA ILE A 153 -0.67 6.95 10.24
C ILE A 153 -1.88 7.04 11.19
N LYS A 154 -2.66 8.14 11.10
CA LYS A 154 -3.89 8.32 11.88
C LYS A 154 -4.93 7.23 11.58
N ILE A 155 -5.08 6.87 10.31
CA ILE A 155 -6.05 5.86 9.87
C ILE A 155 -5.72 4.50 10.49
N LEU A 156 -4.49 4.01 10.36
CA LEU A 156 -4.10 2.70 10.90
C LEU A 156 -4.19 2.64 12.43
N HIS A 157 -3.84 3.72 13.13
CA HIS A 157 -4.03 3.81 14.59
C HIS A 157 -5.50 3.78 14.97
N GLY A 158 -6.36 4.52 14.27
CA GLY A 158 -7.80 4.54 14.52
C GLY A 158 -8.52 3.25 14.16
N LEU A 159 -7.97 2.45 13.23
CA LEU A 159 -8.43 1.09 12.92
C LEU A 159 -7.91 0.04 13.93
N GLY A 160 -7.11 0.44 14.91
CA GLY A 160 -6.62 -0.43 15.97
C GLY A 160 -5.39 -1.29 15.61
N VAL A 161 -4.81 -1.11 14.42
CA VAL A 161 -3.65 -1.90 13.96
C VAL A 161 -2.34 -1.12 13.90
N GLY A 162 -2.36 0.20 14.11
CA GLY A 162 -1.17 1.04 14.03
C GLY A 162 -0.03 0.58 14.96
N SER A 163 -0.35 0.12 16.17
CA SER A 163 0.62 -0.41 17.14
C SER A 163 1.20 -1.79 16.78
N CYS A 164 0.66 -2.46 15.76
CA CYS A 164 1.25 -3.71 15.26
C CYS A 164 2.52 -3.46 14.46
N PHE A 165 2.70 -2.26 13.93
CA PHE A 165 3.81 -1.90 13.06
C PHE A 165 4.90 -1.14 13.82
N ASP A 166 6.14 -1.55 13.60
CA ASP A 166 7.30 -0.86 14.16
C ASP A 166 7.54 0.48 13.44
N GLN A 167 7.19 0.56 12.13
CA GLN A 167 7.28 1.78 11.34
C GLN A 167 6.27 1.79 10.17
N ILE A 168 5.80 2.99 9.81
CA ILE A 168 4.91 3.24 8.67
C ILE A 168 5.64 4.18 7.71
N PHE A 169 6.01 3.66 6.53
CA PHE A 169 6.68 4.40 5.47
C PHE A 169 5.63 4.82 4.43
N VAL A 170 5.34 6.11 4.36
CA VAL A 170 4.47 6.69 3.32
C VAL A 170 5.33 7.38 2.26
N SER A 171 5.01 7.17 1.00
CA SER A 171 5.80 7.66 -0.13
C SER A 171 5.98 9.18 -0.11
N SER A 172 4.96 9.92 0.29
CA SER A 172 5.02 11.39 0.39
C SER A 172 6.17 11.88 1.27
N ARG A 173 6.38 11.21 2.43
CA ARG A 173 7.42 11.58 3.42
C ARG A 173 8.78 10.98 3.10
N VAL A 174 8.80 9.74 2.58
CA VAL A 174 10.06 9.07 2.17
C VAL A 174 10.68 9.77 0.96
N GLY A 175 9.85 10.41 0.12
CA GLY A 175 10.28 11.07 -1.10
C GLY A 175 10.41 10.12 -2.30
N TYR A 176 10.09 8.85 -2.13
CA TYR A 176 10.07 7.82 -3.17
C TYR A 176 8.78 7.01 -3.07
N ALA A 177 8.20 6.65 -4.23
CA ALA A 177 6.98 5.86 -4.29
C ALA A 177 7.25 4.51 -4.99
N LYS A 178 6.63 3.43 -4.51
CA LYS A 178 6.65 2.13 -5.21
C LYS A 178 6.26 2.31 -6.69
N PRO A 179 6.91 1.63 -7.63
CA PRO A 179 7.89 0.54 -7.49
C PRO A 179 9.35 0.99 -7.36
N ASP A 180 9.64 2.27 -7.08
CA ASP A 180 11.01 2.72 -6.89
C ASP A 180 11.67 1.95 -5.72
N PRO A 181 12.84 1.29 -5.91
CA PRO A 181 13.49 0.51 -4.87
C PRO A 181 13.90 1.34 -3.64
N GLN A 182 14.04 2.64 -3.76
CA GLN A 182 14.46 3.51 -2.65
C GLN A 182 13.48 3.49 -1.47
N ILE A 183 12.17 3.35 -1.72
CA ILE A 183 11.19 3.27 -0.62
C ILE A 183 11.36 1.97 0.18
N PHE A 184 11.67 0.85 -0.49
CA PHE A 184 11.97 -0.43 0.16
C PHE A 184 13.29 -0.38 0.90
N HIS A 185 14.32 0.24 0.30
CA HIS A 185 15.62 0.43 0.96
C HIS A 185 15.51 1.29 2.21
N ALA A 186 14.64 2.31 2.24
CA ALA A 186 14.39 3.09 3.44
C ALA A 186 13.90 2.21 4.61
N ALA A 187 12.96 1.28 4.33
CA ALA A 187 12.47 0.34 5.33
C ALA A 187 13.53 -0.69 5.75
N LEU A 188 14.28 -1.24 4.79
CA LEU A 188 15.38 -2.18 5.06
C LEU A 188 16.46 -1.55 5.95
N ASN A 189 16.86 -0.32 5.66
CA ASN A 189 17.87 0.42 6.42
C ASN A 189 17.39 0.71 7.85
N HIS A 190 16.10 1.08 8.01
CA HIS A 190 15.52 1.33 9.33
C HIS A 190 15.63 0.10 10.24
N HIS A 191 15.39 -1.09 9.69
CA HIS A 191 15.44 -2.37 10.44
C HIS A 191 16.80 -3.04 10.41
N ASN A 192 17.79 -2.49 9.69
CA ASN A 192 19.09 -3.10 9.45
C ASN A 192 18.97 -4.54 8.90
N LEU A 193 18.12 -4.74 7.90
CA LEU A 193 17.81 -6.03 7.30
C LEU A 193 18.42 -6.19 5.91
N ILE A 194 18.79 -7.42 5.57
CA ILE A 194 19.14 -7.81 4.20
C ILE A 194 17.84 -8.08 3.43
N PRO A 195 17.71 -7.60 2.18
CA PRO A 195 16.48 -7.73 1.39
C PRO A 195 15.91 -9.14 1.31
N ALA A 196 16.77 -10.15 1.10
CA ALA A 196 16.38 -11.54 0.93
C ALA A 196 15.68 -12.18 2.15
N HIS A 197 15.77 -11.55 3.34
CA HIS A 197 15.11 -11.98 4.57
C HIS A 197 13.77 -11.28 4.81
N VAL A 198 13.23 -10.53 3.83
CA VAL A 198 12.01 -9.75 4.01
C VAL A 198 10.97 -10.15 2.98
N LEU A 199 9.73 -10.40 3.44
CA LEU A 199 8.55 -10.44 2.59
C LEU A 199 7.98 -9.03 2.47
N HIS A 200 7.58 -8.63 1.26
CA HIS A 200 6.69 -7.51 1.05
C HIS A 200 5.39 -8.01 0.43
N VAL A 201 4.28 -7.66 1.04
CA VAL A 201 2.94 -8.14 0.69
C VAL A 201 2.08 -6.96 0.26
N GLY A 202 1.52 -7.01 -0.94
CA GLY A 202 0.68 -5.93 -1.47
C GLY A 202 -0.22 -6.38 -2.61
N ASP A 203 -1.19 -5.52 -3.00
CA ASP A 203 -2.22 -5.85 -3.99
C ASP A 203 -1.85 -5.48 -5.43
N SER A 204 -0.73 -4.75 -5.62
CA SER A 204 -0.29 -4.32 -6.94
C SER A 204 0.85 -5.17 -7.49
N GLU A 205 0.61 -5.84 -8.64
CA GLU A 205 1.65 -6.61 -9.33
C GLU A 205 2.89 -5.75 -9.63
N ILE A 206 2.69 -4.49 -10.06
CA ILE A 206 3.80 -3.60 -10.46
C ILE A 206 4.43 -2.93 -9.24
N ASN A 207 3.62 -2.30 -8.38
CA ASN A 207 4.16 -1.48 -7.29
C ASN A 207 4.71 -2.35 -6.16
N ASP A 208 4.00 -3.42 -5.80
CA ASP A 208 4.35 -4.24 -4.64
C ASP A 208 5.23 -5.42 -5.02
N ARG A 209 4.71 -6.34 -5.86
CA ARG A 209 5.42 -7.57 -6.16
C ARG A 209 6.70 -7.32 -6.96
N HIS A 210 6.58 -6.66 -8.12
CA HIS A 210 7.75 -6.36 -8.95
C HIS A 210 8.67 -5.33 -8.29
N GLY A 211 8.10 -4.29 -7.64
CA GLY A 211 8.88 -3.29 -6.92
C GLY A 211 9.75 -3.92 -5.83
N ALA A 212 9.14 -4.76 -4.96
CA ALA A 212 9.85 -5.47 -3.91
C ALA A 212 10.94 -6.42 -4.46
N ASN A 213 10.60 -7.22 -5.49
CA ASN A 213 11.56 -8.13 -6.12
C ASN A 213 12.74 -7.36 -6.73
N SER A 214 12.50 -6.20 -7.34
CA SER A 214 13.56 -5.34 -7.89
C SER A 214 14.47 -4.76 -6.81
N ALA A 215 13.97 -4.58 -5.60
CA ALA A 215 14.74 -4.16 -4.43
C ALA A 215 15.40 -5.35 -3.69
N GLY A 216 15.22 -6.58 -4.18
CA GLY A 216 15.78 -7.81 -3.62
C GLY A 216 14.99 -8.44 -2.49
N LEU A 217 13.80 -7.92 -2.15
CA LEU A 217 12.87 -8.53 -1.22
C LEU A 217 12.11 -9.68 -1.91
N ARG A 218 11.39 -10.47 -1.14
CA ARG A 218 10.43 -11.45 -1.66
C ARG A 218 9.06 -10.80 -1.76
N GLY A 219 8.61 -10.47 -2.99
CA GLY A 219 7.30 -9.87 -3.26
C GLY A 219 6.19 -10.92 -3.27
N VAL A 220 5.11 -10.67 -2.55
CA VAL A 220 3.88 -11.49 -2.49
C VAL A 220 2.71 -10.63 -2.95
N LEU A 221 1.96 -11.13 -3.93
CA LEU A 221 0.76 -10.48 -4.44
C LEU A 221 -0.47 -10.95 -3.68
N VAL A 222 -1.24 -10.03 -3.14
CA VAL A 222 -2.59 -10.31 -2.61
C VAL A 222 -3.61 -9.98 -3.70
N ASP A 223 -4.11 -11.00 -4.38
CA ASP A 223 -5.18 -10.85 -5.37
C ASP A 223 -6.51 -11.34 -4.79
N ARG A 224 -7.28 -10.40 -4.27
CA ARG A 224 -8.55 -10.67 -3.59
C ARG A 224 -9.71 -10.95 -4.55
N HIS A 225 -9.50 -10.79 -5.85
CA HIS A 225 -10.55 -10.86 -6.86
C HIS A 225 -10.47 -12.11 -7.74
N SER A 226 -9.31 -12.76 -7.79
CA SER A 226 -9.08 -13.95 -8.59
C SER A 226 -8.96 -15.20 -7.72
N PRO A 227 -9.25 -16.38 -8.24
CA PRO A 227 -8.99 -17.64 -7.53
C PRO A 227 -7.48 -17.82 -7.28
N ALA A 228 -7.15 -18.60 -6.25
CA ALA A 228 -5.77 -18.97 -5.96
C ALA A 228 -5.13 -19.70 -7.17
N ASP A 229 -3.87 -19.36 -7.47
CA ASP A 229 -3.09 -20.05 -8.49
C ASP A 229 -2.18 -21.09 -7.82
N PRO A 230 -2.43 -22.41 -8.01
CA PRO A 230 -1.63 -23.46 -7.39
C PRO A 230 -0.17 -23.48 -7.87
N ASN A 231 0.14 -22.82 -9.00
CA ASN A 231 1.49 -22.73 -9.54
C ASN A 231 2.28 -21.51 -9.07
N ASP A 232 1.61 -20.57 -8.40
CA ASP A 232 2.25 -19.36 -7.88
C ASP A 232 1.98 -19.19 -6.38
N ARG A 233 2.82 -19.79 -5.55
CA ARG A 233 2.73 -19.71 -4.09
C ARG A 233 2.88 -18.29 -3.53
N HIS A 234 3.38 -17.33 -4.31
CA HIS A 234 3.52 -15.93 -3.94
C HIS A 234 2.36 -15.07 -4.46
N ARG A 235 1.29 -15.67 -4.97
CA ARG A 235 0.01 -15.04 -5.24
C ARG A 235 -1.04 -15.66 -4.33
N ILE A 236 -1.52 -14.88 -3.39
CA ILE A 236 -2.47 -15.27 -2.34
C ILE A 236 -3.76 -14.50 -2.48
N THR A 237 -4.86 -15.02 -1.97
CA THR A 237 -6.18 -14.37 -2.07
C THR A 237 -6.57 -13.58 -0.83
N ASN A 238 -5.91 -13.82 0.30
CA ASN A 238 -6.01 -13.12 1.57
C ASN A 238 -4.66 -13.23 2.31
N LEU A 239 -4.53 -12.69 3.52
CA LEU A 239 -3.25 -12.65 4.23
C LEU A 239 -2.91 -13.92 5.01
N GLU A 240 -3.85 -14.83 5.26
CA GLU A 240 -3.59 -16.03 6.07
C GLU A 240 -2.42 -16.90 5.57
N PRO A 241 -2.27 -17.15 4.23
CA PRO A 241 -1.19 -17.98 3.72
C PRO A 241 0.22 -17.40 3.93
N ILE A 242 0.35 -16.14 4.34
CA ILE A 242 1.67 -15.54 4.64
C ILE A 242 2.41 -16.34 5.69
N LEU A 243 1.68 -16.92 6.66
CA LEU A 243 2.26 -17.70 7.76
C LEU A 243 3.04 -18.93 7.27
N ASP A 244 2.63 -19.51 6.12
CA ASP A 244 3.29 -20.65 5.48
C ASP A 244 4.49 -20.22 4.59
N LEU A 245 4.63 -18.92 4.32
CA LEU A 245 5.72 -18.36 3.51
C LEU A 245 6.94 -17.92 4.35
N LEU A 246 6.86 -18.02 5.66
CA LEU A 246 7.92 -17.57 6.57
C LEU A 246 9.09 -18.56 6.69
N GLU A 247 8.88 -19.81 6.25
CA GLU A 247 9.86 -20.91 6.32
C GLU A 247 10.78 -20.98 5.09
#